data_a2f73e0f7355d4bf336d654c4c91efb9
#
_entry.id   a2f73e0f7355d4bf336d654c4c91efb9
#
_cell.length_a   1.000
_cell.length_b   1.000
_cell.length_c   1.000
_cell.angle_alpha   90.00
_cell.angle_beta   90.00
_cell.angle_gamma   90.00
#
_symmetry.space_group_name_H-M   'P 1'
#
loop_
_entity.id
_entity.type
_entity.pdbx_description
1 polymer ?
#
loop_
_entity_poly.entity_id
_entity_poly.type
_entity_poly.pdbx_seq_one_letter_code
_entity_poly.pdbx_strand_id
1 'polypeptide(L)'
;MDYKGKSICVLLKDKTILRHKIVEDPIARGGEGVIYRFEHKEEEKISTFILKLYHSTHKAARNKAKVRCMFNNPVQSADPNVRFCWPIGLVYDNRTYEFYGFAMQEAFSGSRNLEILSTYYVNDTIANRFPDEIEWHDKYELHSNLGLQNRLRLLYCWAKTIAELHKKAHVVIGDIKPSNILCTADGKVSI
;
A
#
# COMPACT_ATOMS: atom_id res chain seq x y z
N MET A 1 -8.53 7.76 -15.57
CA MET A 1 -8.49 6.64 -16.52
C MET A 1 -9.13 5.45 -15.85
N ASP A 2 -10.02 4.75 -16.52
CA ASP A 2 -10.55 3.48 -16.06
C ASP A 2 -9.75 2.35 -16.72
N TYR A 3 -9.34 1.38 -15.93
CA TYR A 3 -8.56 0.24 -16.42
C TYR A 3 -9.39 -1.03 -16.54
N LYS A 4 -10.67 -1.02 -16.15
CA LYS A 4 -11.56 -2.16 -16.30
C LYS A 4 -11.66 -2.58 -17.78
N GLY A 5 -11.49 -3.86 -18.05
CA GLY A 5 -11.46 -4.42 -19.40
C GLY A 5 -10.11 -4.34 -20.12
N LYS A 6 -9.13 -3.60 -19.59
CA LYS A 6 -7.79 -3.52 -20.20
C LYS A 6 -6.95 -4.77 -19.94
N SER A 7 -6.19 -5.16 -20.94
CA SER A 7 -5.18 -6.22 -20.82
C SER A 7 -3.84 -5.59 -20.48
N ILE A 8 -3.24 -6.06 -19.40
CA ILE A 8 -1.95 -5.60 -18.89
C ILE A 8 -0.92 -6.71 -18.87
N CYS A 9 0.35 -6.34 -18.82
CA CYS A 9 1.43 -7.24 -18.45
C CYS A 9 2.20 -6.67 -17.26
N VAL A 10 2.56 -7.56 -16.34
CA VAL A 10 3.35 -7.25 -15.14
C VAL A 10 4.71 -7.90 -15.31
N LEU A 11 5.75 -7.09 -15.45
CA LEU A 11 7.14 -7.53 -15.53
C LEU A 11 7.71 -7.64 -14.11
N LEU A 12 8.01 -8.87 -13.68
CA LEU A 12 8.65 -9.16 -12.40
C LEU A 12 10.18 -9.04 -12.48
N LYS A 13 10.85 -9.09 -11.33
CA LYS A 13 12.31 -8.89 -11.23
C LYS A 13 13.11 -10.03 -11.87
N ASP A 14 12.61 -11.24 -11.83
CA ASP A 14 13.18 -12.42 -12.50
C ASP A 14 12.95 -12.47 -14.02
N LYS A 15 12.39 -11.37 -14.58
CA LYS A 15 11.97 -11.21 -15.96
C LYS A 15 10.71 -12.00 -16.36
N THR A 16 10.05 -12.66 -15.42
CA THR A 16 8.73 -13.26 -15.64
C THR A 16 7.72 -12.19 -16.04
N ILE A 17 6.89 -12.48 -17.02
CA ILE A 17 5.82 -11.60 -17.48
C ILE A 17 4.48 -12.27 -17.19
N LEU A 18 3.73 -11.71 -16.25
CA LEU A 18 2.38 -12.12 -15.95
C LEU A 18 1.40 -11.31 -16.80
N ARG A 19 0.49 -11.98 -17.49
CA ARG A 19 -0.55 -11.32 -18.30
C ARG A 19 -1.89 -11.42 -17.61
N HIS A 20 -2.62 -10.32 -17.57
CA HIS A 20 -3.92 -10.24 -16.90
C HIS A 20 -4.86 -9.28 -17.63
N LYS A 21 -6.15 -9.59 -17.59
CA LYS A 21 -7.22 -8.67 -18.00
C LYS A 21 -7.93 -8.20 -16.74
N ILE A 22 -7.89 -6.90 -16.50
CA ILE A 22 -8.54 -6.31 -15.32
C ILE A 22 -10.06 -6.40 -15.51
N VAL A 23 -10.71 -7.23 -14.72
CA VAL A 23 -12.17 -7.42 -14.76
C VAL A 23 -12.83 -6.91 -13.48
N GLU A 24 -12.07 -6.85 -12.40
CA GLU A 24 -12.51 -6.41 -11.07
C GLU A 24 -12.65 -4.89 -11.00
N ASP A 25 -13.47 -4.45 -10.06
CA ASP A 25 -13.53 -3.04 -9.69
C ASP A 25 -12.33 -2.67 -8.80
N PRO A 26 -11.90 -1.41 -8.83
CA PRO A 26 -10.79 -0.98 -7.98
C PRO A 26 -11.16 -1.05 -6.50
N ILE A 27 -10.22 -1.52 -5.69
CA ILE A 27 -10.37 -1.57 -4.23
C ILE A 27 -10.20 -0.19 -3.56
N ALA A 28 -9.49 0.72 -4.22
CA ALA A 28 -9.32 2.10 -3.75
C ALA A 28 -8.98 3.06 -4.90
N ARG A 29 -9.28 4.34 -4.68
CA ARG A 29 -8.92 5.45 -5.58
C ARG A 29 -8.26 6.56 -4.78
N GLY A 30 -7.08 6.99 -5.20
CA GLY A 30 -6.33 8.08 -4.60
C GLY A 30 -6.03 9.20 -5.61
N GLY A 31 -5.39 10.27 -5.19
CA GLY A 31 -5.07 11.42 -6.05
C GLY A 31 -4.13 11.10 -7.22
N GLU A 32 -3.25 10.13 -7.08
CA GLU A 32 -2.26 9.77 -8.09
C GLU A 32 -2.70 8.60 -8.99
N GLY A 33 -3.55 7.70 -8.48
CA GLY A 33 -3.89 6.49 -9.21
C GLY A 33 -5.00 5.68 -8.58
N VAL A 34 -5.24 4.54 -9.17
CA VAL A 34 -6.27 3.56 -8.82
C VAL A 34 -5.59 2.28 -8.36
N ILE A 35 -6.15 1.65 -7.35
CA ILE A 35 -5.62 0.43 -6.74
C ILE A 35 -6.52 -0.73 -7.09
N TYR A 36 -5.93 -1.79 -7.64
CA TYR A 36 -6.59 -3.04 -7.93
C TYR A 36 -5.92 -4.18 -7.16
N ARG A 37 -6.68 -5.22 -6.85
CA ARG A 37 -6.13 -6.51 -6.42
C ARG A 37 -5.94 -7.38 -7.67
N PHE A 38 -4.82 -8.07 -7.74
CA PHE A 38 -4.50 -8.98 -8.81
C PHE A 38 -4.08 -10.32 -8.20
N GLU A 39 -4.78 -11.38 -8.56
CA GLU A 39 -4.44 -12.75 -8.17
C GLU A 39 -3.83 -13.48 -9.36
N HIS A 40 -2.65 -14.00 -9.17
CA HIS A 40 -1.98 -14.88 -10.12
C HIS A 40 -1.97 -16.30 -9.59
N LYS A 41 -2.50 -17.19 -10.38
CA LYS A 41 -2.61 -18.60 -10.05
C LYS A 41 -1.60 -19.38 -10.89
N GLU A 42 -0.66 -20.04 -10.23
CA GLU A 42 0.34 -20.90 -10.84
C GLU A 42 0.28 -22.26 -10.14
N GLU A 43 -0.21 -23.27 -10.86
CA GLU A 43 -0.50 -24.61 -10.32
C GLU A 43 -1.37 -24.53 -9.04
N GLU A 44 -0.83 -24.92 -7.88
CA GLU A 44 -1.53 -24.88 -6.59
C GLU A 44 -1.27 -23.59 -5.79
N LYS A 45 -0.39 -22.70 -6.29
CA LYS A 45 0.00 -21.48 -5.60
C LYS A 45 -0.75 -20.26 -6.12
N ILE A 46 -1.45 -19.56 -5.22
CA ILE A 46 -2.05 -18.27 -5.51
C ILE A 46 -1.14 -17.18 -4.94
N SER A 47 -0.71 -16.28 -5.80
CA SER A 47 0.05 -15.08 -5.41
C SER A 47 -0.82 -13.86 -5.60
N THR A 48 -1.03 -13.09 -4.54
CA THR A 48 -1.83 -11.87 -4.56
C THR A 48 -0.92 -10.65 -4.60
N PHE A 49 -1.19 -9.76 -5.54
CA PHE A 49 -0.48 -8.49 -5.71
C PHE A 49 -1.45 -7.33 -5.67
N ILE A 50 -0.96 -6.18 -5.27
CA ILE A 50 -1.67 -4.91 -5.41
C ILE A 50 -1.09 -4.16 -6.60
N LEU A 51 -1.94 -3.73 -7.53
CA LEU A 51 -1.56 -2.91 -8.66
C LEU A 51 -1.93 -1.46 -8.37
N LYS A 52 -0.95 -0.57 -8.42
CA LYS A 52 -1.18 0.89 -8.42
C LYS A 52 -1.00 1.41 -9.83
N LEU A 53 -2.11 1.81 -10.45
CA LEU A 53 -2.16 2.30 -11.83
C LEU A 53 -2.46 3.80 -11.83
N TYR A 54 -1.66 4.60 -12.53
CA TYR A 54 -1.77 6.05 -12.53
C TYR A 54 -2.99 6.54 -13.31
N HIS A 55 -3.61 7.64 -12.87
CA HIS A 55 -4.82 8.20 -13.49
C HIS A 55 -4.64 8.64 -14.95
N SER A 56 -3.42 8.90 -15.40
CA SER A 56 -3.13 9.29 -16.77
C SER A 56 -1.75 8.83 -17.21
N THR A 57 -1.57 8.72 -18.53
CA THR A 57 -0.27 8.41 -19.14
C THR A 57 0.79 9.44 -18.81
N HIS A 58 0.41 10.73 -18.68
CA HIS A 58 1.29 11.79 -18.25
C HIS A 58 1.80 11.56 -16.80
N LYS A 59 0.91 11.22 -15.86
CA LYS A 59 1.32 10.88 -14.47
C LYS A 59 2.19 9.62 -14.45
N ALA A 60 1.85 8.62 -15.24
CA ALA A 60 2.63 7.41 -15.37
C ALA A 60 4.05 7.70 -15.90
N ALA A 61 4.16 8.45 -16.98
CA ALA A 61 5.45 8.84 -17.57
C ALA A 61 6.32 9.61 -16.59
N ARG A 62 5.76 10.59 -15.87
CA ARG A 62 6.46 11.38 -14.83
C ARG A 62 7.04 10.51 -13.72
N ASN A 63 6.33 9.48 -13.31
CA ASN A 63 6.73 8.62 -12.20
C ASN A 63 7.54 7.38 -12.62
N LYS A 64 7.64 7.09 -13.92
CA LYS A 64 8.27 5.87 -14.46
C LYS A 64 9.71 5.68 -13.98
N ALA A 65 10.52 6.73 -14.06
CA ALA A 65 11.94 6.66 -13.67
C ALA A 65 12.08 6.37 -12.17
N LYS A 66 11.31 7.04 -11.33
CA LYS A 66 11.27 6.81 -9.88
C LYS A 66 10.86 5.37 -9.56
N VAL A 67 9.77 4.88 -10.14
CA VAL A 67 9.28 3.52 -9.89
C VAL A 67 10.29 2.47 -10.35
N ARG A 68 10.95 2.67 -11.50
CA ARG A 68 12.02 1.77 -11.98
C ARG A 68 13.23 1.77 -11.06
N CYS A 69 13.61 2.91 -10.52
CA CYS A 69 14.68 3.00 -9.52
C CYS A 69 14.32 2.18 -8.28
N MET A 70 13.11 2.36 -7.74
CA MET A 70 12.62 1.59 -6.60
C MET A 70 12.56 0.08 -6.91
N PHE A 71 12.02 -0.30 -8.06
CA PHE A 71 11.93 -1.69 -8.49
C PHE A 71 13.30 -2.37 -8.59
N ASN A 72 14.31 -1.66 -9.10
CA ASN A 72 15.67 -2.18 -9.21
C ASN A 72 16.38 -2.29 -7.84
N ASN A 73 15.97 -1.49 -6.87
CA ASN A 73 16.53 -1.45 -5.52
C ASN A 73 15.48 -1.91 -4.48
N PRO A 74 15.19 -3.22 -4.40
CA PRO A 74 14.17 -3.74 -3.50
C PRO A 74 14.58 -3.55 -2.04
N VAL A 75 13.59 -3.21 -1.22
CA VAL A 75 13.75 -3.04 0.21
C VAL A 75 12.81 -3.97 0.94
N GLN A 76 13.33 -4.65 1.95
CA GLN A 76 12.56 -5.48 2.86
C GLN A 76 12.92 -5.15 4.30
N SER A 77 11.94 -5.15 5.18
CA SER A 77 12.17 -5.05 6.61
C SER A 77 12.62 -6.41 7.18
N ALA A 78 13.54 -6.38 8.13
CA ALA A 78 13.85 -7.53 8.96
C ALA A 78 12.84 -7.69 10.11
N ASP A 79 12.03 -6.66 10.38
CA ASP A 79 11.00 -6.68 11.42
C ASP A 79 9.71 -7.26 10.84
N PRO A 80 9.16 -8.35 11.40
CA PRO A 80 7.92 -8.96 10.92
C PRO A 80 6.69 -8.06 11.10
N ASN A 81 6.80 -7.01 11.91
CA ASN A 81 5.74 -6.03 12.12
C ASN A 81 5.79 -4.84 11.16
N VAL A 82 6.76 -4.83 10.26
CA VAL A 82 6.96 -3.75 9.27
C VAL A 82 6.89 -4.31 7.87
N ARG A 83 6.08 -3.72 7.01
CA ARG A 83 5.97 -4.09 5.60
C ARG A 83 6.12 -2.86 4.70
N PHE A 84 7.03 -2.95 3.75
CA PHE A 84 7.13 -1.97 2.68
C PHE A 84 6.29 -2.43 1.49
N CYS A 85 5.24 -1.66 1.14
CA CYS A 85 4.46 -1.88 -0.09
C CYS A 85 5.27 -1.40 -1.30
N TRP A 86 6.43 -2.01 -1.49
CA TRP A 86 7.44 -1.63 -2.46
C TRP A 86 7.16 -2.20 -3.85
N PRO A 87 7.54 -1.51 -4.95
CA PRO A 87 7.39 -2.05 -6.29
C PRO A 87 8.14 -3.37 -6.47
N ILE A 88 7.40 -4.44 -6.78
CA ILE A 88 7.91 -5.78 -7.08
C ILE A 88 7.68 -6.17 -8.54
N GLY A 89 6.91 -5.38 -9.29
CA GLY A 89 6.67 -5.54 -10.71
C GLY A 89 6.33 -4.23 -11.39
N LEU A 90 6.65 -4.11 -12.66
CA LEU A 90 6.30 -2.96 -13.51
C LEU A 90 5.11 -3.32 -14.40
N VAL A 91 4.09 -2.46 -14.42
CA VAL A 91 2.84 -2.72 -15.15
C VAL A 91 2.80 -1.90 -16.43
N TYR A 92 2.52 -2.60 -17.52
CA TYR A 92 2.42 -2.02 -18.86
C TYR A 92 1.11 -2.45 -19.54
N ASP A 93 0.68 -1.68 -20.52
CA ASP A 93 -0.31 -2.15 -21.50
C ASP A 93 0.24 -3.37 -22.24
N ASN A 94 -0.59 -4.41 -22.39
CA ASN A 94 -0.14 -5.67 -23.02
C ASN A 94 0.10 -5.57 -24.53
N ARG A 95 -0.41 -4.52 -25.20
CA ARG A 95 -0.27 -4.31 -26.65
C ARG A 95 0.73 -3.21 -26.98
N THR A 96 0.57 -2.06 -26.34
CA THR A 96 1.37 -0.86 -26.64
C THR A 96 2.66 -0.76 -25.82
N TYR A 97 2.78 -1.56 -24.76
CA TYR A 97 3.87 -1.49 -23.78
C TYR A 97 4.00 -0.12 -23.12
N GLU A 98 2.92 0.66 -23.12
CA GLU A 98 2.84 1.91 -22.37
C GLU A 98 2.86 1.63 -20.87
N PHE A 99 3.67 2.37 -20.11
CA PHE A 99 3.78 2.18 -18.68
C PHE A 99 2.53 2.72 -17.97
N TYR A 100 1.89 1.89 -17.16
CA TYR A 100 0.68 2.23 -16.41
C TYR A 100 0.91 2.41 -14.91
N GLY A 101 1.90 1.73 -14.34
CA GLY A 101 2.12 1.75 -12.90
C GLY A 101 2.98 0.58 -12.43
N PHE A 102 2.70 0.09 -11.24
CA PHE A 102 3.49 -0.97 -10.64
C PHE A 102 2.65 -1.93 -9.80
N ALA A 103 3.17 -3.14 -9.65
CA ALA A 103 2.70 -4.13 -8.69
C ALA A 103 3.51 -4.03 -7.41
N MET A 104 2.86 -4.22 -6.28
CA MET A 104 3.47 -4.21 -4.96
C MET A 104 2.88 -5.29 -4.08
N GLN A 105 3.56 -5.62 -2.98
CA GLN A 105 3.03 -6.51 -1.96
C GLN A 105 1.82 -5.86 -1.27
N GLU A 106 0.80 -6.66 -0.98
CA GLU A 106 -0.34 -6.19 -0.20
C GLU A 106 0.07 -5.84 1.23
N ALA A 107 -0.53 -4.82 1.80
CA ALA A 107 -0.40 -4.49 3.21
C ALA A 107 -0.81 -5.67 4.10
N PHE A 108 -0.50 -5.64 5.39
CA PHE A 108 -0.97 -6.67 6.31
C PHE A 108 -2.50 -6.78 6.26
N SER A 109 -2.99 -8.01 6.31
CA SER A 109 -4.43 -8.27 6.38
C SER A 109 -5.05 -7.55 7.59
N GLY A 110 -6.24 -6.99 7.42
CA GLY A 110 -6.90 -6.20 8.47
C GLY A 110 -6.30 -4.81 8.69
N SER A 111 -5.38 -4.36 7.83
CA SER A 111 -4.83 -3.01 7.91
C SER A 111 -5.88 -1.95 7.63
N ARG A 112 -5.80 -0.85 8.38
CA ARG A 112 -6.59 0.38 8.20
C ARG A 112 -5.67 1.59 8.12
N ASN A 113 -6.16 2.65 7.50
CA ASN A 113 -5.45 3.93 7.48
C ASN A 113 -5.29 4.47 8.91
N LEU A 114 -4.10 4.96 9.23
CA LEU A 114 -3.83 5.60 10.52
C LEU A 114 -4.74 6.80 10.79
N GLU A 115 -5.44 7.30 9.77
CA GLU A 115 -6.41 8.38 9.87
C GLU A 115 -7.52 8.10 10.90
N ILE A 116 -7.88 6.82 11.08
CA ILE A 116 -8.83 6.40 12.13
C ILE A 116 -8.39 6.82 13.54
N LEU A 117 -7.08 6.93 13.77
CA LEU A 117 -6.51 7.31 15.07
C LEU A 117 -6.11 8.79 15.13
N SER A 118 -6.40 9.59 14.11
CA SER A 118 -6.01 11.01 14.03
C SER A 118 -6.88 11.92 14.90
N THR A 119 -8.02 11.43 15.38
CA THR A 119 -8.92 12.15 16.27
C THR A 119 -8.76 11.70 17.73
N TYR A 120 -9.07 12.59 18.63
CA TYR A 120 -8.97 12.36 20.07
C TYR A 120 -10.05 11.39 20.58
N TYR A 121 -11.23 11.46 19.98
CA TYR A 121 -12.37 10.58 20.24
C TYR A 121 -13.18 10.37 18.96
N VAL A 122 -13.97 9.31 18.94
CA VAL A 122 -14.88 9.04 17.82
C VAL A 122 -15.94 10.12 17.80
N ASN A 123 -16.06 10.81 16.70
CA ASN A 123 -17.17 11.70 16.40
C ASN A 123 -17.99 11.13 15.25
N ASP A 124 -19.15 11.73 14.96
CA ASP A 124 -20.06 11.25 13.90
C ASP A 124 -19.35 11.13 12.53
N THR A 125 -18.42 12.04 12.23
CA THR A 125 -17.67 12.00 10.97
C THR A 125 -16.79 10.74 10.89
N ILE A 126 -16.08 10.41 11.96
CA ILE A 126 -15.24 9.21 12.02
C ILE A 126 -16.09 7.96 12.07
N ALA A 127 -17.16 7.92 12.88
CA ALA A 127 -18.07 6.79 12.96
C ALA A 127 -18.75 6.50 11.60
N ASN A 128 -19.17 7.54 10.88
CA ASN A 128 -19.78 7.38 9.56
C ASN A 128 -18.77 6.95 8.49
N ARG A 129 -17.53 7.40 8.59
CA ARG A 129 -16.46 7.04 7.63
C ARG A 129 -15.88 5.65 7.88
N PHE A 130 -15.87 5.20 9.13
CA PHE A 130 -15.31 3.93 9.56
C PHE A 130 -16.29 3.18 10.50
N PRO A 131 -17.49 2.81 10.03
CA PRO A 131 -18.54 2.26 10.90
C PRO A 131 -18.14 0.93 11.54
N ASP A 132 -17.33 0.14 10.86
CA ASP A 132 -16.89 -1.19 11.34
C ASP A 132 -15.61 -1.12 12.19
N GLU A 133 -15.10 0.10 12.48
CA GLU A 133 -13.79 0.31 13.08
C GLU A 133 -13.87 0.82 14.52
N ILE A 134 -15.06 0.81 15.13
CA ILE A 134 -15.27 1.31 16.51
C ILE A 134 -14.38 0.57 17.51
N GLU A 135 -14.22 -0.76 17.35
CA GLU A 135 -13.33 -1.57 18.19
C GLU A 135 -11.87 -1.08 18.18
N TRP A 136 -11.44 -0.46 17.08
CA TRP A 136 -10.13 0.15 17.00
C TRP A 136 -9.99 1.34 17.94
N HIS A 137 -11.04 2.15 18.06
CA HIS A 137 -11.03 3.29 18.96
C HIS A 137 -10.94 2.84 20.41
N ASP A 138 -11.66 1.80 20.81
CA ASP A 138 -11.59 1.24 22.15
C ASP A 138 -10.16 0.75 22.48
N LYS A 139 -9.56 0.05 21.53
CA LYS A 139 -8.20 -0.49 21.66
C LYS A 139 -7.11 0.59 21.73
N TYR A 140 -7.35 1.75 21.12
CA TYR A 140 -6.43 2.87 21.04
C TYR A 140 -6.95 4.12 21.76
N GLU A 141 -7.91 3.95 22.66
CA GLU A 141 -8.52 5.02 23.43
C GLU A 141 -7.46 5.76 24.27
N LEU A 142 -7.38 7.08 24.10
CA LEU A 142 -6.27 7.86 24.62
C LEU A 142 -6.25 7.98 26.16
N HIS A 143 -7.43 7.92 26.78
CA HIS A 143 -7.56 8.04 28.25
C HIS A 143 -7.36 6.70 28.97
N SER A 144 -7.26 5.59 28.25
CA SER A 144 -6.92 4.31 28.84
C SER A 144 -5.41 4.07 28.81
N ASN A 145 -4.88 3.44 29.86
CA ASN A 145 -3.45 3.06 29.90
C ASN A 145 -3.10 2.11 28.76
N LEU A 146 -4.00 1.19 28.39
CA LEU A 146 -3.81 0.25 27.30
C LEU A 146 -3.80 0.98 25.95
N GLY A 147 -4.74 1.89 25.74
CA GLY A 147 -4.82 2.66 24.49
C GLY A 147 -3.60 3.54 24.28
N LEU A 148 -3.11 4.20 25.33
CA LEU A 148 -1.88 4.98 25.26
C LEU A 148 -0.66 4.11 24.93
N GLN A 149 -0.52 2.93 25.57
CA GLN A 149 0.56 2.00 25.27
C GLN A 149 0.51 1.52 23.82
N ASN A 150 -0.69 1.18 23.31
CA ASN A 150 -0.87 0.74 21.93
C ASN A 150 -0.50 1.85 20.94
N ARG A 151 -0.88 3.10 21.19
CA ARG A 151 -0.49 4.27 20.38
C ARG A 151 1.03 4.46 20.37
N LEU A 152 1.69 4.36 21.52
CA LEU A 152 3.14 4.47 21.63
C LEU A 152 3.87 3.35 20.89
N ARG A 153 3.37 2.11 20.97
CA ARG A 153 3.91 0.98 20.19
C ARG A 153 3.78 1.22 18.70
N LEU A 154 2.63 1.69 18.25
CA LEU A 154 2.39 1.98 16.84
C LEU A 154 3.32 3.09 16.33
N LEU A 155 3.47 4.18 17.08
CA LEU A 155 4.41 5.26 16.77
C LEU A 155 5.86 4.78 16.74
N TYR A 156 6.25 3.92 17.66
CA TYR A 156 7.57 3.29 17.67
C TYR A 156 7.81 2.45 16.41
N CYS A 157 6.87 1.56 16.07
CA CYS A 157 6.94 0.75 14.84
C CYS A 157 7.03 1.64 13.59
N TRP A 158 6.27 2.71 13.55
CA TRP A 158 6.32 3.65 12.44
C TRP A 158 7.64 4.40 12.33
N ALA A 159 8.14 4.94 13.44
CA ALA A 159 9.45 5.59 13.46
C ALA A 159 10.58 4.65 13.03
N LYS A 160 10.53 3.39 13.48
CA LYS A 160 11.43 2.33 13.06
C LYS A 160 11.33 2.04 11.57
N THR A 161 10.11 1.99 11.02
CA THR A 161 9.83 1.82 9.59
C THR A 161 10.52 2.91 8.76
N ILE A 162 10.37 4.18 9.16
CA ILE A 162 11.02 5.32 8.50
C ILE A 162 12.54 5.20 8.58
N ALA A 163 13.08 4.89 9.75
CA ALA A 163 14.51 4.73 9.94
C ALA A 163 15.10 3.62 9.07
N GLU A 164 14.40 2.50 8.92
CA GLU A 164 14.81 1.41 8.00
C GLU A 164 14.78 1.85 6.54
N LEU A 165 13.74 2.58 6.10
CA LEU A 165 13.67 3.13 4.74
C LEU A 165 14.83 4.08 4.44
N HIS A 166 15.11 4.98 5.36
CA HIS A 166 16.24 5.92 5.21
C HIS A 166 17.58 5.19 5.12
N LYS A 167 17.81 4.20 5.98
CA LYS A 167 19.09 3.45 6.02
C LYS A 167 19.27 2.49 4.86
N LYS A 168 18.22 1.76 4.47
CA LYS A 168 18.31 0.67 3.48
C LYS A 168 18.03 1.13 2.06
N ALA A 169 17.08 2.03 1.89
CA ALA A 169 16.65 2.50 0.57
C ALA A 169 17.24 3.84 0.17
N HIS A 170 17.80 4.59 1.12
CA HIS A 170 18.20 5.98 0.93
C HIS A 170 17.08 6.87 0.35
N VAL A 171 15.83 6.55 0.75
CA VAL A 171 14.62 7.21 0.28
C VAL A 171 14.01 8.05 1.39
N VAL A 172 13.61 9.26 1.04
CA VAL A 172 12.83 10.14 1.92
C VAL A 172 11.36 10.07 1.51
N ILE A 173 10.48 9.87 2.48
CA ILE A 173 9.04 9.88 2.26
C ILE A 173 8.59 11.35 2.19
N GLY A 174 8.16 11.78 1.01
CA GLY A 174 7.76 13.20 0.77
C GLY A 174 6.31 13.52 1.14
N ASP A 175 5.45 12.52 1.35
CA ASP A 175 4.01 12.72 1.66
C ASP A 175 3.63 11.89 2.88
N ILE A 176 4.13 12.32 4.04
CA ILE A 176 3.80 11.72 5.33
C ILE A 176 2.45 12.26 5.80
N LYS A 177 1.43 11.43 5.75
CA LYS A 177 0.10 11.73 6.29
C LYS A 177 -0.59 10.44 6.75
N PRO A 178 -1.53 10.52 7.71
CA PRO A 178 -2.20 9.34 8.27
C PRO A 178 -2.87 8.45 7.23
N SER A 179 -3.38 9.02 6.13
CA SER A 179 -4.02 8.26 5.04
C SER A 179 -3.04 7.45 4.19
N ASN A 180 -1.73 7.69 4.27
CA ASN A 180 -0.69 6.95 3.55
C ASN A 180 0.00 5.89 4.42
N ILE A 181 -0.40 5.76 5.68
CA ILE A 181 0.13 4.79 6.63
C ILE A 181 -0.98 3.81 6.95
N LEU A 182 -0.69 2.54 6.75
CA LEU A 182 -1.61 1.46 7.08
C LEU A 182 -1.11 0.75 8.34
N CYS A 183 -2.01 0.49 9.26
CA CYS A 183 -1.69 -0.24 10.49
C CYS A 183 -2.76 -1.26 10.82
N THR A 184 -2.36 -2.31 11.51
CA THR A 184 -3.27 -3.35 12.01
C THR A 184 -3.64 -3.10 13.46
N ALA A 185 -4.70 -3.74 13.93
CA ALA A 185 -5.14 -3.64 15.32
C ALA A 185 -4.10 -4.18 16.34
N ASP A 186 -3.17 -5.02 15.91
CA ASP A 186 -2.05 -5.56 16.72
C ASP A 186 -0.74 -4.76 16.56
N GLY A 187 -0.80 -3.59 15.88
CA GLY A 187 0.32 -2.64 15.82
C GLY A 187 1.33 -2.88 14.71
N LYS A 188 1.04 -3.73 13.71
CA LYS A 188 1.87 -3.84 12.51
C LYS A 188 1.68 -2.64 11.60
N VAL A 189 2.73 -2.25 10.89
CA VAL A 189 2.73 -1.07 10.01
C VAL A 189 3.06 -1.47 8.58
N SER A 190 2.28 -0.95 7.64
CA SER A 190 2.57 -1.03 6.19
C SER A 190 2.66 0.38 5.60
N ILE A 191 3.62 0.63 4.70
CA ILE A 191 3.87 1.93 4.08
C ILE A 191 4.22 1.79 2.61
#